data_5a5280432b4a2da842022d14b68d80ff
#
_entry.id   5a5280432b4a2da842022d14b68d80ff
#
_cell.length_a   1.000
_cell.length_b   1.000
_cell.length_c   1.000
_cell.angle_alpha   90.00
_cell.angle_beta   90.00
_cell.angle_gamma   90.00
#
_symmetry.space_group_name_H-M   'P 1'
#
loop_
_entity.id
_entity.type
_entity.pdbx_description
1 polymer ?
#
loop_
_entity_poly.entity_id
_entity_poly.type
_entity_poly.pdbx_seq_one_letter_code
_entity_poly.pdbx_strand_id
1 'polypeptide(L)'
;FGTPEKPECHMLYNVSTMVNLWAALASRDTRLLKAQLDALHALPGNCWFVNYLRCHDDIGWGLDEAAENRFDIDPQKHKEYLYHFYAGDFPGSWAKGELYNYDPATGDARSCGTTASLCGVEQALESGDVIALDYAVRRDLLLHSVMAFLQGFPMLNSGDEIAQLNGWDYKSDPNR
;
A
#
# COMPACT_ATOMS: atom_id res chain seq x y z
N PHE A 1 -10.17 -14.49 11.87
CA PHE A 1 -10.81 -14.41 13.19
C PHE A 1 -11.25 -15.80 13.71
N GLY A 2 -11.31 -16.81 12.85
CA GLY A 2 -11.89 -18.11 13.19
C GLY A 2 -13.42 -18.12 13.07
N THR A 3 -14.06 -19.07 13.78
CA THR A 3 -15.51 -19.17 13.86
C THR A 3 -15.98 -18.93 15.31
N PRO A 4 -17.27 -18.69 15.56
CA PRO A 4 -17.81 -18.59 16.93
C PRO A 4 -17.46 -19.80 17.80
N GLU A 5 -17.43 -21.01 17.20
CA GLU A 5 -17.14 -22.27 17.89
C GLU A 5 -15.63 -22.49 18.05
N LYS A 6 -14.82 -21.89 17.19
CA LYS A 6 -13.36 -21.99 17.22
C LYS A 6 -12.73 -20.63 16.93
N PRO A 7 -12.72 -19.72 17.91
CA PRO A 7 -12.08 -18.42 17.76
C PRO A 7 -10.55 -18.59 17.69
N GLU A 8 -9.91 -17.87 16.76
CA GLU A 8 -8.45 -17.93 16.54
C GLU A 8 -7.76 -16.63 16.96
N CYS A 9 -8.32 -15.48 16.58
CA CYS A 9 -7.77 -14.18 16.96
C CYS A 9 -8.87 -13.11 17.03
N HIS A 10 -8.58 -12.02 17.73
CA HIS A 10 -9.47 -10.87 17.87
C HIS A 10 -9.10 -9.71 16.95
N MET A 11 -7.87 -9.70 16.45
CA MET A 11 -7.36 -8.63 15.59
C MET A 11 -6.62 -9.23 14.40
N LEU A 12 -6.86 -8.66 13.21
CA LEU A 12 -6.16 -8.99 11.97
C LEU A 12 -5.68 -7.71 11.30
N TYR A 13 -4.49 -7.78 10.72
CA TYR A 13 -4.04 -6.74 9.80
C TYR A 13 -4.95 -6.68 8.58
N ASN A 14 -5.42 -5.49 8.24
CA ASN A 14 -6.30 -5.26 7.08
C ASN A 14 -5.48 -5.13 5.80
N VAL A 15 -4.78 -6.21 5.46
CA VAL A 15 -3.87 -6.27 4.31
C VAL A 15 -4.60 -5.97 3.00
N SER A 16 -5.79 -6.58 2.81
CA SER A 16 -6.57 -6.40 1.59
C SER A 16 -6.98 -4.94 1.38
N THR A 17 -7.37 -4.22 2.43
CA THR A 17 -7.68 -2.79 2.30
C THR A 17 -6.41 -1.97 2.05
N MET A 18 -5.32 -2.27 2.74
CA MET A 18 -4.04 -1.60 2.55
C MET A 18 -3.59 -1.67 1.09
N VAL A 19 -3.53 -2.86 0.49
CA VAL A 19 -3.08 -3.02 -0.91
C VAL A 19 -4.03 -2.36 -1.90
N ASN A 20 -5.34 -2.39 -1.65
CA ASN A 20 -6.32 -1.71 -2.49
C ASN A 20 -6.24 -0.17 -2.38
N LEU A 21 -5.87 0.40 -1.24
CA LEU A 21 -5.60 1.84 -1.11
C LEU A 21 -4.42 2.27 -1.98
N TRP A 22 -3.31 1.54 -1.93
CA TRP A 22 -2.15 1.81 -2.77
C TRP A 22 -2.47 1.61 -4.26
N ALA A 23 -3.20 0.54 -4.63
CA ALA A 23 -3.62 0.31 -6.02
C ALA A 23 -4.53 1.44 -6.53
N ALA A 24 -5.50 1.87 -5.73
CA ALA A 24 -6.40 2.97 -6.10
C ALA A 24 -5.66 4.30 -6.26
N LEU A 25 -4.66 4.58 -5.44
CA LEU A 25 -3.85 5.79 -5.56
C LEU A 25 -3.05 5.81 -6.87
N ALA A 26 -2.36 4.72 -7.20
CA ALA A 26 -1.54 4.61 -8.40
C ALA A 26 -2.37 4.64 -9.69
N SER A 27 -3.43 3.82 -9.74
CA SER A 27 -4.29 3.67 -10.93
C SER A 27 -5.30 4.82 -11.10
N ARG A 28 -5.55 5.60 -10.03
CA ARG A 28 -6.65 6.58 -9.95
C ARG A 28 -8.03 5.96 -10.21
N ASP A 29 -8.15 4.67 -9.86
CA ASP A 29 -9.37 3.88 -10.01
C ASP A 29 -9.75 3.25 -8.67
N THR A 30 -10.93 3.60 -8.16
CA THR A 30 -11.40 3.15 -6.84
C THR A 30 -12.34 1.94 -6.91
N ARG A 31 -12.59 1.37 -8.09
CA ARG A 31 -13.56 0.28 -8.26
C ARG A 31 -13.19 -0.97 -7.45
N LEU A 32 -11.90 -1.35 -7.47
CA LEU A 32 -11.41 -2.49 -6.69
C LEU A 32 -11.48 -2.21 -5.18
N LEU A 33 -11.03 -1.04 -4.74
CA LEU A 33 -11.13 -0.62 -3.34
C LEU A 33 -12.59 -0.64 -2.87
N LYS A 34 -13.50 -0.07 -3.66
CA LYS A 34 -14.92 -0.10 -3.34
C LYS A 34 -15.47 -1.54 -3.25
N ALA A 35 -15.15 -2.38 -4.22
CA ALA A 35 -15.60 -3.78 -4.22
C ALA A 35 -15.09 -4.55 -3.00
N GLN A 36 -13.83 -4.31 -2.61
CA GLN A 36 -13.23 -4.91 -1.42
C GLN A 36 -13.90 -4.42 -0.13
N LEU A 37 -14.18 -3.12 -0.01
CA LEU A 37 -14.88 -2.56 1.15
C LEU A 37 -16.34 -3.05 1.24
N ASP A 38 -17.04 -3.16 0.11
CA ASP A 38 -18.41 -3.72 0.05
C ASP A 38 -18.44 -5.20 0.45
N ALA A 39 -17.36 -5.95 0.20
CA ALA A 39 -17.25 -7.35 0.58
C ALA A 39 -16.87 -7.57 2.05
N LEU A 40 -16.47 -6.53 2.78
CA LEU A 40 -16.23 -6.63 4.21
C LEU A 40 -17.54 -6.78 4.95
N HIS A 41 -17.75 -8.00 5.47
CA HIS A 41 -18.93 -8.29 6.30
C HIS A 41 -18.75 -7.71 7.71
N ALA A 42 -19.89 -7.59 8.42
CA ALA A 42 -19.85 -7.22 9.83
C ALA A 42 -18.97 -8.21 10.60
N LEU A 43 -17.99 -7.68 11.31
CA LEU A 43 -17.11 -8.48 12.16
C LEU A 43 -17.89 -8.97 13.39
N PRO A 44 -17.48 -10.12 13.99
CA PRO A 44 -17.93 -10.48 15.33
C PRO A 44 -17.67 -9.34 16.32
N GLY A 45 -18.57 -9.15 17.29
CA GLY A 45 -18.55 -7.96 18.18
C GLY A 45 -17.28 -7.75 19.01
N ASN A 46 -16.41 -8.77 19.07
CA ASN A 46 -15.12 -8.73 19.76
C ASN A 46 -13.92 -8.80 18.80
N CYS A 47 -14.13 -8.62 17.50
CA CYS A 47 -13.09 -8.69 16.48
C CYS A 47 -12.93 -7.36 15.78
N TRP A 48 -11.69 -7.02 15.43
CA TRP A 48 -11.33 -5.74 14.85
C TRP A 48 -10.25 -5.89 13.79
N PHE A 49 -10.25 -5.02 12.79
CA PHE A 49 -9.11 -4.84 11.92
C PHE A 49 -8.09 -3.86 12.51
N VAL A 50 -6.82 -4.13 12.27
CA VAL A 50 -5.74 -3.15 12.37
C VAL A 50 -5.57 -2.57 10.98
N ASN A 51 -5.97 -1.31 10.80
CA ASN A 51 -5.83 -0.58 9.55
C ASN A 51 -4.49 0.12 9.50
N TYR A 52 -3.77 -0.01 8.40
CA TYR A 52 -2.42 0.53 8.23
C TYR A 52 -2.12 0.81 6.76
N LEU A 53 -1.12 1.62 6.50
CA LEU A 53 -0.59 1.88 5.15
C LEU A 53 0.72 1.14 4.93
N ARG A 54 1.61 1.21 5.92
CA ARG A 54 2.89 0.51 5.94
C ARG A 54 3.11 -0.13 7.30
N CYS A 55 3.96 -1.15 7.31
CA CYS A 55 4.50 -1.79 8.49
C CYS A 55 5.95 -2.22 8.20
N HIS A 56 6.51 -3.11 8.98
CA HIS A 56 7.86 -3.66 8.76
C HIS A 56 7.96 -4.58 7.54
N ASP A 57 6.83 -5.04 6.99
CA ASP A 57 6.80 -5.88 5.78
C ASP A 57 6.71 -5.05 4.50
N ASP A 58 7.07 -5.70 3.37
CA ASP A 58 6.87 -5.18 2.02
C ASP A 58 5.39 -5.15 1.63
N ILE A 59 5.05 -4.36 0.62
CA ILE A 59 3.74 -4.43 -0.01
C ILE A 59 3.74 -5.62 -0.98
N GLY A 60 2.98 -6.67 -0.65
CA GLY A 60 2.63 -7.74 -1.57
C GLY A 60 1.34 -7.39 -2.32
N TRP A 61 1.36 -7.52 -3.64
CA TRP A 61 0.23 -7.12 -4.51
C TRP A 61 -0.81 -8.23 -4.65
N GLY A 62 -1.35 -8.69 -3.51
CA GLY A 62 -2.41 -9.71 -3.46
C GLY A 62 -3.80 -9.09 -3.59
N LEU A 63 -4.16 -8.65 -4.81
CA LEU A 63 -5.50 -8.17 -5.15
C LEU A 63 -6.45 -9.34 -5.48
N ASP A 64 -7.75 -9.08 -5.47
CA ASP A 64 -8.77 -10.06 -5.85
C ASP A 64 -8.87 -10.17 -7.37
N GLU A 65 -8.25 -11.20 -7.95
CA GLU A 65 -8.25 -11.45 -9.40
C GLU A 65 -9.66 -11.60 -9.98
N ALA A 66 -10.62 -12.13 -9.21
CA ALA A 66 -12.00 -12.24 -9.67
C ALA A 66 -12.66 -10.86 -9.78
N ALA A 67 -12.35 -9.95 -8.86
CA ALA A 67 -12.80 -8.56 -8.93
C ALA A 67 -12.09 -7.81 -10.07
N GLU A 68 -10.79 -8.02 -10.27
CA GLU A 68 -10.03 -7.41 -11.37
C GLU A 68 -10.63 -7.81 -12.72
N ASN A 69 -10.81 -9.11 -12.96
CA ASN A 69 -11.42 -9.64 -14.18
C ASN A 69 -12.84 -9.10 -14.42
N ARG A 70 -13.64 -8.92 -13.37
CA ARG A 70 -15.00 -8.32 -13.47
C ARG A 70 -14.97 -6.88 -13.96
N PHE A 71 -13.88 -6.16 -13.73
CA PHE A 71 -13.69 -4.78 -14.16
C PHE A 71 -12.84 -4.66 -15.43
N ASP A 72 -12.59 -5.76 -16.14
CA ASP A 72 -11.74 -5.83 -17.32
C ASP A 72 -10.29 -5.40 -17.06
N ILE A 73 -9.79 -5.69 -15.86
CA ILE A 73 -8.40 -5.48 -15.46
C ILE A 73 -7.68 -6.83 -15.54
N ASP A 74 -6.59 -6.88 -16.30
CA ASP A 74 -5.71 -8.04 -16.36
C ASP A 74 -4.87 -8.10 -15.06
N PRO A 75 -5.02 -9.13 -14.20
CA PRO A 75 -4.38 -9.17 -12.90
C PRO A 75 -2.85 -9.13 -12.96
N GLN A 76 -2.26 -9.84 -13.95
CA GLN A 76 -0.80 -9.89 -14.07
C GLN A 76 -0.22 -8.54 -14.50
N LYS A 77 -0.83 -7.90 -15.50
CA LYS A 77 -0.40 -6.57 -15.97
C LYS A 77 -0.64 -5.49 -14.92
N HIS A 78 -1.72 -5.62 -14.14
CA HIS A 78 -2.00 -4.68 -13.07
C HIS A 78 -0.95 -4.78 -11.95
N LYS A 79 -0.62 -5.99 -11.53
CA LYS A 79 0.46 -6.23 -10.58
C LYS A 79 1.78 -5.66 -11.09
N GLU A 80 2.14 -5.96 -12.35
CA GLU A 80 3.35 -5.43 -12.99
C GLU A 80 3.37 -3.90 -13.00
N TYR A 81 2.26 -3.28 -13.38
CA TYR A 81 2.10 -1.83 -13.31
C TYR A 81 2.33 -1.29 -11.89
N LEU A 82 1.74 -1.92 -10.86
CA LEU A 82 1.80 -1.42 -9.49
C LEU A 82 3.23 -1.48 -8.92
N TYR A 83 3.93 -2.60 -9.07
CA TYR A 83 5.28 -2.67 -8.51
C TYR A 83 6.27 -1.79 -9.26
N HIS A 84 6.16 -1.62 -10.58
CA HIS A 84 6.96 -0.66 -11.34
C HIS A 84 6.59 0.79 -11.00
N PHE A 85 5.29 1.06 -10.82
CA PHE A 85 4.87 2.39 -10.40
C PHE A 85 5.50 2.79 -9.05
N TYR A 86 5.43 1.91 -8.06
CA TYR A 86 5.98 2.21 -6.73
C TYR A 86 7.50 2.09 -6.64
N ALA A 87 8.14 1.37 -7.53
CA ALA A 87 9.60 1.43 -7.69
C ALA A 87 10.07 2.77 -8.29
N GLY A 88 9.19 3.49 -8.99
CA GLY A 88 9.51 4.78 -9.61
C GLY A 88 10.03 4.68 -11.04
N ASP A 89 10.07 3.51 -11.63
CA ASP A 89 10.55 3.27 -13.00
C ASP A 89 9.44 3.22 -14.05
N PHE A 90 8.16 3.28 -13.63
CA PHE A 90 7.04 3.41 -14.54
C PHE A 90 6.88 4.87 -15.03
N PRO A 91 6.71 5.12 -16.34
CA PRO A 91 6.55 6.47 -16.87
C PRO A 91 5.41 7.25 -16.21
N GLY A 92 5.72 8.40 -15.63
CA GLY A 92 4.75 9.26 -14.92
C GLY A 92 4.52 8.89 -13.46
N SER A 93 5.26 7.92 -12.92
CA SER A 93 5.27 7.68 -11.48
C SER A 93 5.89 8.86 -10.73
N TRP A 94 5.33 9.14 -9.58
CA TRP A 94 5.89 10.07 -8.58
C TRP A 94 6.59 9.34 -7.43
N ALA A 95 6.42 8.01 -7.34
CA ALA A 95 6.91 7.23 -6.21
C ALA A 95 8.43 7.03 -6.30
N LYS A 96 9.03 6.82 -5.15
CA LYS A 96 10.43 6.45 -5.02
C LYS A 96 10.58 5.34 -4.00
N GLY A 97 10.19 4.15 -4.40
CA GLY A 97 10.38 2.92 -3.64
C GLY A 97 11.42 2.01 -4.26
N GLU A 98 11.39 0.77 -3.87
CA GLU A 98 12.27 -0.26 -4.41
C GLU A 98 11.48 -1.52 -4.77
N LEU A 99 11.82 -2.10 -5.91
CA LEU A 99 11.37 -3.43 -6.30
C LEU A 99 12.09 -4.47 -5.43
N TYR A 100 11.32 -5.35 -4.79
CA TYR A 100 11.87 -6.36 -3.92
C TYR A 100 11.38 -7.74 -4.29
N ASN A 101 12.28 -8.72 -4.19
CA ASN A 101 12.01 -10.14 -4.36
C ASN A 101 11.29 -10.48 -5.68
N TYR A 102 11.78 -9.91 -6.80
CA TYR A 102 11.26 -10.22 -8.13
C TYR A 102 11.55 -11.68 -8.51
N ASP A 103 10.49 -12.41 -8.85
CA ASP A 103 10.56 -13.77 -9.36
C ASP A 103 10.30 -13.78 -10.87
N PRO A 104 11.32 -14.01 -11.72
CA PRO A 104 11.14 -14.01 -13.17
C PRO A 104 10.31 -15.21 -13.70
N ALA A 105 10.11 -16.26 -12.89
CA ALA A 105 9.31 -17.41 -13.29
C ALA A 105 7.81 -17.13 -13.20
N THR A 106 7.39 -16.33 -12.25
CA THR A 106 5.98 -15.97 -12.00
C THR A 106 5.65 -14.53 -12.36
N GLY A 107 6.67 -13.67 -12.54
CA GLY A 107 6.50 -12.23 -12.68
C GLY A 107 5.98 -11.57 -11.39
N ASP A 108 6.15 -12.22 -10.24
CA ASP A 108 5.76 -11.67 -8.95
C ASP A 108 6.86 -10.77 -8.39
N ALA A 109 6.46 -9.73 -7.69
CA ALA A 109 7.34 -8.82 -6.99
C ALA A 109 6.61 -8.11 -5.86
N ARG A 110 7.40 -7.52 -4.96
CA ARG A 110 6.92 -6.70 -3.85
C ARG A 110 7.48 -5.29 -3.96
N SER A 111 6.89 -4.36 -3.24
CA SER A 111 7.36 -2.98 -3.18
C SER A 111 7.77 -2.59 -1.76
N CYS A 112 8.98 -2.05 -1.63
CA CYS A 112 9.50 -1.47 -0.39
C CYS A 112 9.48 0.05 -0.47
N GLY A 113 9.34 0.69 0.67
CA GLY A 113 9.44 2.14 0.80
C GLY A 113 8.63 2.68 1.98
N THR A 114 9.01 3.86 2.44
CA THR A 114 8.23 4.60 3.44
C THR A 114 6.98 5.18 2.80
N THR A 115 5.94 5.44 3.57
CA THR A 115 4.70 6.05 3.07
C THR A 115 4.96 7.35 2.32
N ALA A 116 5.78 8.22 2.89
CA ALA A 116 6.13 9.51 2.29
C ALA A 116 6.85 9.36 0.93
N SER A 117 7.83 8.45 0.84
CA SER A 117 8.56 8.21 -0.42
C SER A 117 7.68 7.58 -1.49
N LEU A 118 6.80 6.65 -1.12
CA LEU A 118 5.81 6.05 -2.03
C LEU A 118 4.74 7.06 -2.46
N CYS A 119 4.40 8.06 -1.65
CA CYS A 119 3.53 9.18 -2.01
C CYS A 119 4.21 10.25 -2.86
N GLY A 120 5.55 10.19 -3.01
CA GLY A 120 6.31 11.07 -3.89
C GLY A 120 7.01 12.23 -3.20
N VAL A 121 7.02 12.28 -1.86
CA VAL A 121 7.69 13.37 -1.11
C VAL A 121 9.18 13.39 -1.42
N GLU A 122 9.84 12.24 -1.40
CA GLU A 122 11.28 12.13 -1.65
C GLU A 122 11.65 12.61 -3.06
N GLN A 123 10.94 12.14 -4.09
CA GLN A 123 11.18 12.54 -5.47
C GLN A 123 10.98 14.06 -5.69
N ALA A 124 9.92 14.60 -5.07
CA ALA A 124 9.63 16.03 -5.18
C ALA A 124 10.69 16.90 -4.50
N LEU A 125 11.21 16.48 -3.34
CA LEU A 125 12.29 17.15 -2.64
C LEU A 125 13.59 17.12 -3.46
N GLU A 126 13.94 15.99 -4.06
CA GLU A 126 15.14 15.86 -4.90
C GLU A 126 15.08 16.71 -6.16
N SER A 127 13.91 16.80 -6.79
CA SER A 127 13.73 17.65 -7.97
C SER A 127 13.57 19.14 -7.66
N GLY A 128 13.32 19.50 -6.39
CA GLY A 128 12.99 20.85 -5.97
C GLY A 128 11.63 21.36 -6.48
N ASP A 129 10.74 20.45 -6.91
CA ASP A 129 9.43 20.81 -7.43
C ASP A 129 8.43 21.00 -6.28
N VAL A 130 8.18 22.24 -5.92
CA VAL A 130 7.26 22.61 -4.81
C VAL A 130 5.81 22.26 -5.10
N ILE A 131 5.40 22.20 -6.37
CA ILE A 131 4.03 21.80 -6.74
C ILE A 131 3.89 20.28 -6.59
N ALA A 132 4.86 19.53 -7.06
CA ALA A 132 4.90 18.08 -6.86
C ALA A 132 4.94 17.72 -5.36
N LEU A 133 5.65 18.50 -4.55
CA LEU A 133 5.71 18.30 -3.10
C LEU A 133 4.34 18.53 -2.44
N ASP A 134 3.62 19.60 -2.80
CA ASP A 134 2.26 19.83 -2.29
C ASP A 134 1.34 18.63 -2.62
N TYR A 135 1.37 18.15 -3.87
CA TYR A 135 0.61 16.96 -4.23
C TYR A 135 1.06 15.69 -3.50
N ALA A 136 2.34 15.51 -3.26
CA ALA A 136 2.87 14.36 -2.52
C ALA A 136 2.36 14.34 -1.08
N VAL A 137 2.43 15.47 -0.39
CA VAL A 137 1.90 15.63 0.97
C VAL A 137 0.38 15.39 1.00
N ARG A 138 -0.35 15.91 0.02
CA ARG A 138 -1.81 15.67 -0.06
C ARG A 138 -2.16 14.19 -0.28
N ARG A 139 -1.38 13.44 -1.08
CA ARG A 139 -1.56 12.00 -1.25
C ARG A 139 -1.34 11.24 0.04
N ASP A 140 -0.28 11.59 0.76
CA ASP A 140 0.07 11.00 2.05
C ASP A 140 -1.03 11.26 3.09
N LEU A 141 -1.45 12.51 3.26
CA LEU A 141 -2.57 12.88 4.13
C LEU A 141 -3.88 12.21 3.73
N LEU A 142 -4.16 12.06 2.43
CA LEU A 142 -5.36 11.39 1.94
C LEU A 142 -5.39 9.93 2.37
N LEU A 143 -4.31 9.19 2.14
CA LEU A 143 -4.23 7.78 2.52
C LEU A 143 -4.37 7.59 4.04
N HIS A 144 -3.66 8.39 4.83
CA HIS A 144 -3.75 8.36 6.29
C HIS A 144 -5.17 8.71 6.77
N SER A 145 -5.82 9.70 6.14
CA SER A 145 -7.19 10.06 6.47
C SER A 145 -8.16 8.90 6.20
N VAL A 146 -8.09 8.29 5.02
CA VAL A 146 -8.94 7.13 4.71
C VAL A 146 -8.70 6.02 5.72
N MET A 147 -7.45 5.64 5.95
CA MET A 147 -7.07 4.60 6.90
C MET A 147 -7.59 4.87 8.31
N ALA A 148 -7.49 6.11 8.79
CA ALA A 148 -7.93 6.49 10.13
C ALA A 148 -9.46 6.50 10.31
N PHE A 149 -10.23 6.70 9.25
CA PHE A 149 -11.70 6.69 9.28
C PHE A 149 -12.32 5.31 9.02
N LEU A 150 -11.54 4.30 8.65
CA LEU A 150 -12.02 2.93 8.54
C LEU A 150 -12.35 2.35 9.91
N GLN A 151 -13.37 1.49 9.96
CA GLN A 151 -13.70 0.78 11.19
C GLN A 151 -12.53 -0.11 11.62
N GLY A 152 -12.06 0.06 12.85
CA GLY A 152 -10.94 -0.71 13.42
C GLY A 152 -9.95 0.18 14.16
N PHE A 153 -8.74 -0.33 14.35
CA PHE A 153 -7.66 0.39 15.01
C PHE A 153 -6.68 0.94 13.95
N PRO A 154 -6.56 2.26 13.81
CA PRO A 154 -5.54 2.83 12.93
C PRO A 154 -4.14 2.61 13.54
N MET A 155 -3.22 2.12 12.72
CA MET A 155 -1.82 1.93 13.08
C MET A 155 -0.94 2.79 12.16
N LEU A 156 -0.18 3.69 12.76
CA LEU A 156 0.88 4.43 12.09
C LEU A 156 2.20 3.68 12.22
N ASN A 157 2.91 3.52 11.13
CA ASN A 157 4.28 3.01 11.18
C ASN A 157 5.19 4.11 11.72
N SER A 158 6.15 3.73 12.58
CA SER A 158 7.07 4.71 13.18
C SER A 158 7.84 5.44 12.08
N GLY A 159 7.76 6.75 12.09
CA GLY A 159 8.32 7.64 11.07
C GLY A 159 7.28 8.24 10.12
N ASP A 160 6.09 7.65 9.98
CA ASP A 160 5.03 8.22 9.14
C ASP A 160 4.60 9.61 9.65
N GLU A 161 4.59 9.81 10.98
CA GLU A 161 4.22 11.07 11.64
C GLU A 161 5.16 12.25 11.34
N ILE A 162 6.35 11.97 10.85
CA ILE A 162 7.33 12.98 10.43
C ILE A 162 7.66 12.89 8.94
N ALA A 163 6.88 12.14 8.17
CA ALA A 163 7.11 11.88 6.75
C ALA A 163 8.54 11.39 6.45
N GLN A 164 9.00 10.41 7.24
CA GLN A 164 10.34 9.83 7.08
C GLN A 164 10.54 9.30 5.67
N LEU A 165 11.68 9.66 5.06
CA LEU A 165 12.08 9.19 3.74
C LEU A 165 12.81 7.84 3.81
N ASN A 166 13.03 7.23 2.65
CA ASN A 166 13.80 6.00 2.57
C ASN A 166 15.24 6.21 3.02
N GLY A 167 15.78 5.21 3.73
CA GLY A 167 17.21 5.17 4.06
C GLY A 167 17.94 4.31 3.04
N TRP A 168 18.65 4.92 2.08
CA TRP A 168 19.35 4.21 1.01
C TRP A 168 20.74 3.69 1.39
N ASP A 169 21.21 4.03 2.57
CA ASP A 169 22.53 3.64 3.09
C ASP A 169 22.62 2.15 3.46
N TYR A 170 21.48 1.47 3.63
CA TYR A 170 21.46 0.02 3.89
C TYR A 170 22.17 -0.79 2.79
N LYS A 171 22.24 -0.28 1.54
CA LYS A 171 22.93 -0.94 0.42
C LYS A 171 24.45 -1.04 0.64
N SER A 172 25.01 -0.21 1.51
CA SER A 172 26.43 -0.22 1.89
C SER A 172 26.68 -0.86 3.25
N ASP A 173 25.65 -1.16 4.03
CA ASP A 173 25.76 -1.78 5.35
C ASP A 173 25.05 -3.15 5.36
N PRO A 174 25.81 -4.27 5.36
CA PRO A 174 25.20 -5.62 5.33
C PRO A 174 24.46 -6.00 6.62
N ASN A 175 24.46 -5.15 7.66
CA ASN A 175 23.78 -5.39 8.93
C ASN A 175 22.46 -4.61 9.06
N ARG A 176 22.04 -3.93 8.01
CA ARG A 176 20.78 -3.18 7.97
C ARG A 176 19.77 -3.79 7.03
#